data_887f5854c05b4aadd36ea4722d85f55b
#
_entry.id   887f5854c05b4aadd36ea4722d85f55b
#
_cell.length_a   1.000
_cell.length_b   1.000
_cell.length_c   1.000
_cell.angle_alpha   90.00
_cell.angle_beta   90.00
_cell.angle_gamma   90.00
#
_symmetry.space_group_name_H-M   'P 1'
#
loop_
_entity.id
_entity.type
_entity.pdbx_description
1 polymer ?
#
loop_
_entity_poly.entity_id
_entity_poly.type
_entity_poly.pdbx_seq_one_letter_code
_entity_poly.pdbx_strand_id
1 'polypeptide(L)' 'MKRKYTMNKKLAAILINRVHEENLPITIQEGNEKIDGNGDRMVDVLLDYEDPSLVNDVLTDIINNQII' A
#
# COMPACT_ATOMS: atom_id res chain seq x y z
N MET A 1 -6.24 8.40 11.58
CA MET A 1 -5.49 9.21 10.61
C MET A 1 -5.64 8.60 9.23
N LYS A 2 -6.03 9.42 8.26
CA LYS A 2 -6.21 8.96 6.88
C LYS A 2 -5.14 9.57 6.00
N ARG A 3 -4.55 8.77 5.16
CA ARG A 3 -3.52 9.24 4.24
C ARG A 3 -3.64 8.53 2.90
N LYS A 4 -3.53 9.30 1.83
CA LYS A 4 -3.60 8.77 0.47
C LYS A 4 -2.19 8.53 -0.06
N TYR A 5 -2.00 7.34 -0.64
CA TYR A 5 -0.75 6.96 -1.30
C TYR A 5 -1.05 6.61 -2.73
N THR A 6 -0.12 6.92 -3.63
CA THR A 6 -0.17 6.43 -5.00
C THR A 6 0.95 5.44 -5.17
N MET A 7 0.63 4.22 -5.58
CA MET A 7 1.63 3.15 -5.66
C MET A 7 1.33 2.21 -6.82
N ASN A 8 2.32 1.41 -7.18
CA ASN A 8 2.16 0.38 -8.18
C ASN A 8 1.07 -0.60 -7.73
N LYS A 9 0.25 -1.06 -8.68
CA LYS A 9 -0.86 -1.96 -8.38
C LYS A 9 -0.41 -3.27 -7.72
N LYS A 10 0.74 -3.80 -8.12
CA LYS A 10 1.30 -5.02 -7.52
C LYS A 10 1.66 -4.79 -6.06
N LEU A 11 2.27 -3.65 -5.77
CA LEU A 11 2.62 -3.27 -4.40
C LEU A 11 1.37 -3.12 -3.55
N ALA A 12 0.34 -2.48 -4.09
CA ALA A 12 -0.93 -2.31 -3.38
C ALA A 12 -1.57 -3.67 -3.05
N ALA A 13 -1.55 -4.62 -3.99
CA ALA A 13 -2.08 -5.95 -3.75
C ALA A 13 -1.32 -6.68 -2.63
N ILE A 14 0.00 -6.56 -2.61
CA ILE A 14 0.83 -7.15 -1.55
C ILE A 14 0.49 -6.53 -0.21
N LEU A 15 0.33 -5.21 -0.16
CA LEU A 15 -0.03 -4.50 1.05
C LEU A 15 -1.38 -4.96 1.59
N ILE A 16 -2.39 -5.06 0.73
CA ILE A 16 -3.72 -5.52 1.12
C ILE A 16 -3.66 -6.93 1.70
N ASN A 17 -2.95 -7.83 1.03
CA ASN A 17 -2.78 -9.20 1.51
C ASN A 17 -2.08 -9.25 2.87
N ARG A 18 -1.03 -8.44 3.05
CA ARG A 18 -0.30 -8.38 4.31
C ARG A 18 -1.18 -7.93 5.46
N VAL A 19 -1.99 -6.90 5.21
CA VAL A 19 -2.92 -6.40 6.23
C VAL A 19 -3.93 -7.47 6.64
N HIS A 20 -4.45 -8.21 5.68
CA HIS A 20 -5.40 -9.28 5.94
C HIS A 20 -4.76 -10.46 6.69
N GLU A 21 -3.61 -10.92 6.21
CA GLU A 21 -2.93 -12.09 6.78
C GLU A 21 -2.47 -11.86 8.21
N GLU A 22 -1.99 -10.67 8.51
CA GLU A 22 -1.44 -10.33 9.83
C GLU A 22 -2.44 -9.60 10.72
N ASN A 23 -3.67 -9.40 10.25
CA ASN A 23 -4.71 -8.68 11.00
C ASN A 23 -4.22 -7.31 11.51
N LEU A 24 -3.57 -6.57 10.64
CA LEU A 24 -3.04 -5.27 11.02
C LEU A 24 -4.16 -4.25 11.22
N PRO A 25 -4.03 -3.32 12.18
CA PRO A 25 -5.05 -2.29 12.44
C PRO A 25 -4.97 -1.16 11.40
N ILE A 26 -5.07 -1.52 10.15
CA ILE A 26 -5.03 -0.60 9.01
C ILE A 26 -6.23 -0.90 8.13
N THR A 27 -7.00 0.13 7.80
CA THR A 27 -8.10 -0.01 6.83
C THR A 27 -7.60 0.51 5.50
N ILE A 28 -7.80 -0.27 4.44
CA ILE A 28 -7.35 0.07 3.09
C ILE A 28 -8.54 0.21 2.17
N GLN A 29 -8.57 1.30 1.42
CA GLN A 29 -9.59 1.53 0.41
C GLN A 29 -8.91 1.89 -0.90
N GLU A 30 -9.15 1.11 -1.95
CA GLU A 30 -8.61 1.39 -3.28
C GLU A 30 -9.41 2.51 -3.94
N GLY A 31 -8.69 3.43 -4.58
CA GLY A 31 -9.28 4.52 -5.33
C GLY A 31 -9.09 4.33 -6.83
N ASN A 32 -8.79 5.42 -7.51
CA ASN A 32 -8.64 5.43 -8.96
C ASN A 32 -7.36 4.74 -9.41
N GLU A 33 -7.47 4.03 -10.53
CA GLU A 33 -6.35 3.37 -11.19
C GLU A 33 -5.96 4.18 -12.41
N LYS A 34 -4.66 4.32 -12.66
CA LYS A 34 -4.15 5.04 -13.83
C LYS A 34 -2.85 4.41 -14.30
N ILE A 35 -2.47 4.70 -15.55
CA ILE A 35 -1.23 4.23 -16.15
C ILE A 35 -0.25 5.40 -16.19
N ASP A 36 0.96 5.19 -15.67
CA ASP A 36 1.98 6.24 -15.67
C ASP A 36 2.70 6.33 -17.02
N GLY A 37 3.68 7.22 -17.12
CA GLY A 37 4.44 7.45 -18.34
C GLY A 37 5.25 6.26 -18.83
N ASN A 38 5.51 5.29 -17.95
CA ASN A 38 6.26 4.06 -18.27
C ASN A 38 5.35 2.88 -18.60
N GLY A 39 4.04 3.08 -18.60
CA GLY A 39 3.08 2.01 -18.86
C GLY A 39 2.74 1.17 -17.63
N ASP A 40 3.22 1.55 -16.45
CA ASP A 40 2.91 0.83 -15.21
C ASP A 40 1.56 1.26 -14.66
N ARG A 41 0.83 0.28 -14.14
CA ARG A 41 -0.45 0.56 -13.49
C ARG A 41 -0.22 1.07 -12.09
N MET A 42 -0.74 2.24 -11.81
CA MET A 42 -0.68 2.88 -10.50
C MET A 42 -2.08 2.97 -9.93
N VAL A 43 -2.20 2.86 -8.63
CA VAL A 43 -3.48 2.96 -7.94
C VAL A 43 -3.35 3.87 -6.74
N ASP A 44 -4.39 4.68 -6.52
CA ASP A 44 -4.48 5.48 -5.31
C ASP A 44 -5.05 4.60 -4.20
N VAL A 45 -4.40 4.60 -3.05
CA VAL A 45 -4.82 3.80 -1.90
C VAL A 45 -4.99 4.73 -0.71
N LEU A 46 -6.16 4.68 -0.09
CA LEU A 46 -6.42 5.43 1.13
C LEU A 46 -6.22 4.52 2.33
N LEU A 47 -5.27 4.87 3.17
CA LEU A 47 -4.98 4.12 4.40
C LEU A 47 -5.52 4.89 5.60
N ASP A 48 -6.25 4.19 6.46
CA ASP A 48 -6.72 4.72 7.73
C ASP A 48 -6.07 3.94 8.86
N TYR A 49 -5.31 4.62 9.71
CA TYR A 49 -4.52 4.00 10.76
C TYR A 49 -4.31 4.98 11.91
N GLU A 50 -3.95 4.46 13.07
CA GLU A 50 -3.63 5.29 14.23
C GLU A 50 -2.13 5.41 14.46
N ASP A 51 -1.36 4.40 14.09
CA ASP A 51 0.10 4.36 14.30
C ASP A 51 0.86 4.52 12.98
N PRO A 52 1.42 5.72 12.71
CA PRO A 52 2.21 5.95 11.49
C PRO A 52 3.45 5.05 11.39
N SER A 53 4.04 4.69 12.53
CA SER A 53 5.23 3.82 12.53
C SER A 53 4.92 2.44 11.99
N LEU A 54 3.74 1.90 12.29
CA LEU A 54 3.32 0.60 11.79
C LEU A 54 3.22 0.61 10.27
N VAL A 55 2.59 1.63 9.69
CA VAL A 55 2.45 1.76 8.24
C VAL A 55 3.82 1.86 7.59
N ASN A 56 4.70 2.69 8.15
CA ASN A 56 6.04 2.88 7.63
C ASN A 56 6.84 1.57 7.63
N ASP A 57 6.76 0.81 8.72
CA ASP A 57 7.46 -0.46 8.85
C ASP A 57 6.94 -1.49 7.84
N VAL A 58 5.64 -1.57 7.67
CA VAL A 58 5.03 -2.50 6.72
C VAL A 58 5.42 -2.16 5.29
N LEU A 59 5.34 -0.90 4.91
CA LEU A 59 5.70 -0.46 3.56
C LEU A 59 7.20 -0.69 3.29
N THR A 60 8.05 -0.38 4.25
CA THR A 60 9.50 -0.61 4.13
C THR A 60 9.82 -2.09 3.94
N ASP A 61 9.18 -2.93 4.72
CA ASP A 61 9.37 -4.38 4.63
C ASP A 61 8.94 -4.92 3.26
N ILE A 62 7.79 -4.49 2.77
CA ILE A 62 7.28 -4.91 1.46
C ILE A 62 8.22 -4.46 0.35
N ILE A 63 8.67 -3.21 0.39
CA ILE A 63 9.58 -2.67 -0.62
C ILE A 63 10.90 -3.41 -0.63
N ASN A 64 11.46 -3.69 0.55
CA ASN A 64 12.72 -4.41 0.65
C ASN A 64 12.62 -5.83 0.10
N ASN A 65 11.50 -6.49 0.30
CA ASN A 65 11.27 -7.84 -0.22
C ASN A 65 11.05 -7.87 -1.73
N GLN A 66 10.68 -6.75 -2.32
CA GLN A 66 10.46 -6.64 -3.77
C GLN A 66 11.75 -6.44 -4.56
N ILE A 67 12.80 -5.99 -3.91
CA ILE A 67 14.07 -5.61 -4.56
C ILE A 67 14.98 -6.82 -4.80
N ILE A 68 14.64 -7.96 -4.31
CA ILE A 68 15.46 -9.17 -4.45
C ILE A 68 15.29 -9.82 -5.81
#